data_99fee18af148e5fc5e72bbce56fadaa6
#
_entry.id   99fee18af148e5fc5e72bbce56fadaa6
#
_cell.length_a   1.000
_cell.length_b   1.000
_cell.length_c   1.000
_cell.angle_alpha   90.00
_cell.angle_beta   90.00
_cell.angle_gamma   90.00
#
_symmetry.space_group_name_H-M   'P 1'
#
loop_
_entity.id
_entity.type
_entity.pdbx_description
1 polymer ?
#
loop_
_entity_poly.entity_id
_entity_poly.type
_entity_poly.pdbx_seq_one_letter_code
_entity_poly.pdbx_strand_id
1 'polypeptide(L)'
;GELNALEKLFQQGIRNNVNLKYCSKEETEEAIPQIVCSSALFSPETGIIDVPEFITALEGDIQHENGIVSFNTEFISAKKSKNFFQISCNDGTNFSIQSKKLVNASGLSSDLISYKIDQLDQRYVFPINYAKGHYFKYSAPNPFSSLVYPLADEFSLGIHVGFDLSGQLRFGPDLTWIDSIDFSFDEG
;
A
#
# COMPACT_ATOMS: atom_id res chain seq x y z
N GLY A 1 1.98 -4.79 27.90
CA GLY A 1 3.16 -4.07 27.45
C GLY A 1 3.61 -4.55 26.08
N GLU A 2 4.65 -3.94 25.52
CA GLU A 2 5.16 -4.17 24.15
C GLU A 2 5.56 -5.63 23.89
N LEU A 3 6.18 -6.32 24.85
CA LEU A 3 6.50 -7.73 24.72
C LEU A 3 5.28 -8.62 24.46
N ASN A 4 4.14 -8.28 25.10
CA ASN A 4 2.90 -9.02 24.87
C ASN A 4 2.30 -8.72 23.47
N ALA A 5 2.49 -7.50 22.98
CA ALA A 5 2.09 -7.14 21.62
C ALA A 5 2.97 -7.84 20.58
N LEU A 6 4.29 -7.92 20.82
CA LEU A 6 5.24 -8.64 19.97
C LEU A 6 4.89 -10.14 19.90
N GLU A 7 4.56 -10.75 21.03
CA GLU A 7 4.15 -12.18 21.08
C GLU A 7 2.84 -12.39 20.29
N LYS A 8 1.85 -11.51 20.42
CA LYS A 8 0.61 -11.59 19.64
C LYS A 8 0.88 -11.48 18.13
N LEU A 9 1.77 -10.59 17.73
CA LEU A 9 2.18 -10.42 16.33
C LEU A 9 2.87 -11.68 15.81
N PHE A 10 3.77 -12.27 16.60
CA PHE A 10 4.41 -13.54 16.28
C PHE A 10 3.39 -14.66 16.05
N GLN A 11 2.46 -14.83 16.98
CA GLN A 11 1.41 -15.86 16.89
C GLN A 11 0.48 -15.61 15.68
N GLN A 12 0.21 -14.37 15.34
CA GLN A 12 -0.53 -14.02 14.14
C GLN A 12 0.24 -14.39 12.86
N GLY A 13 1.53 -14.11 12.83
CA GLY A 13 2.41 -14.49 11.72
C GLY A 13 2.40 -15.99 11.49
N ILE A 14 2.59 -16.78 12.56
CA ILE A 14 2.55 -18.24 12.47
C ILE A 14 1.20 -18.75 11.93
N ARG A 15 0.08 -18.21 12.41
CA ARG A 15 -1.26 -18.57 11.89
C ARG A 15 -1.44 -18.26 10.40
N ASN A 16 -0.75 -17.25 9.91
CA ASN A 16 -0.78 -16.83 8.51
C ASN A 16 0.33 -17.47 7.66
N ASN A 17 1.05 -18.46 8.20
CA ASN A 17 2.19 -19.13 7.56
C ASN A 17 3.32 -18.15 7.16
N VAL A 18 3.51 -17.07 7.92
CA VAL A 18 4.64 -16.16 7.73
C VAL A 18 5.84 -16.74 8.49
N ASN A 19 6.98 -16.86 7.81
CA ASN A 19 8.22 -17.29 8.41
C ASN A 19 8.79 -16.16 9.28
N LEU A 20 8.68 -16.30 10.59
CA LEU A 20 9.19 -15.33 11.57
C LEU A 20 10.16 -16.00 12.54
N LYS A 21 11.23 -15.29 12.89
CA LYS A 21 12.17 -15.69 13.92
C LYS A 21 12.11 -14.71 15.09
N TYR A 22 11.97 -15.22 16.31
CA TYR A 22 12.15 -14.43 17.52
C TYR A 22 13.63 -14.19 17.75
N CYS A 23 14.03 -12.93 17.98
CA CYS A 23 15.40 -12.53 18.24
C CYS A 23 15.52 -11.94 19.64
N SER A 24 16.55 -12.36 20.38
CA SER A 24 16.91 -11.74 21.65
C SER A 24 17.50 -10.33 21.44
N LYS A 25 17.70 -9.62 22.53
CA LYS A 25 18.40 -8.33 22.52
C LYS A 25 19.78 -8.47 21.89
N GLU A 26 20.55 -9.45 22.34
CA GLU A 26 21.94 -9.69 21.91
C GLU A 26 22.00 -10.05 20.42
N GLU A 27 21.12 -10.95 19.95
CA GLU A 27 21.00 -11.28 18.52
C GLU A 27 20.65 -10.07 17.67
N THR A 28 19.78 -9.18 18.17
CA THR A 28 19.37 -7.95 17.46
C THR A 28 20.50 -6.92 17.41
N GLU A 29 21.20 -6.70 18.54
CA GLU A 29 22.35 -5.78 18.63
C GLU A 29 23.52 -6.25 17.76
N GLU A 30 23.74 -7.56 17.66
CA GLU A 30 24.76 -8.14 16.76
C GLU A 30 24.41 -7.91 15.28
N ALA A 31 23.14 -8.13 14.92
CA ALA A 31 22.69 -7.99 13.53
C ALA A 31 22.55 -6.51 13.09
N ILE A 32 22.07 -5.64 13.96
CA ILE A 32 21.80 -4.22 13.70
C ILE A 32 22.21 -3.39 14.94
N PRO A 33 23.49 -3.03 15.08
CA PRO A 33 23.99 -2.35 16.27
C PRO A 33 23.36 -0.98 16.58
N GLN A 34 22.66 -0.39 15.61
CA GLN A 34 21.96 0.89 15.75
C GLN A 34 20.63 0.77 16.47
N ILE A 35 20.13 -0.46 16.68
CA ILE A 35 18.82 -0.68 17.30
C ILE A 35 19.01 -1.03 18.78
N VAL A 36 18.23 -0.35 19.60
CA VAL A 36 18.11 -0.64 21.03
C VAL A 36 16.73 -1.17 21.31
N CYS A 37 16.63 -2.49 21.61
CA CYS A 37 15.38 -3.12 21.95
C CYS A 37 15.58 -4.27 22.96
N SER A 38 14.50 -4.74 23.57
CA SER A 38 14.55 -5.91 24.46
C SER A 38 14.43 -7.24 23.70
N SER A 39 13.74 -7.21 22.57
CA SER A 39 13.60 -8.32 21.62
C SER A 39 13.00 -7.84 20.32
N ALA A 40 13.13 -8.64 19.27
CA ALA A 40 12.59 -8.33 17.96
C ALA A 40 11.99 -9.57 17.26
N LEU A 41 11.23 -9.33 16.21
CA LEU A 41 10.84 -10.36 15.25
C LEU A 41 11.58 -10.10 13.94
N PHE A 42 12.28 -11.11 13.46
CA PHE A 42 12.93 -11.08 12.16
C PHE A 42 12.04 -11.78 11.13
N SER A 43 11.75 -11.09 10.02
CA SER A 43 11.03 -11.60 8.87
C SER A 43 11.98 -11.74 7.68
N PRO A 44 12.52 -12.94 7.41
CA PRO A 44 13.54 -13.13 6.39
C PRO A 44 13.04 -12.95 4.95
N GLU A 45 11.72 -13.01 4.75
CA GLU A 45 11.10 -12.90 3.43
C GLU A 45 10.62 -11.48 3.11
N THR A 46 10.81 -10.52 4.05
CA THR A 46 10.49 -9.13 3.81
C THR A 46 11.51 -8.50 2.87
N GLY A 47 11.03 -7.74 1.91
CA GLY A 47 11.88 -7.09 0.92
C GLY A 47 11.29 -5.77 0.43
N ILE A 48 11.95 -5.17 -0.54
CA ILE A 48 11.50 -3.99 -1.27
C ILE A 48 11.25 -4.36 -2.73
N ILE A 49 10.31 -3.67 -3.34
CA ILE A 49 9.93 -3.91 -4.74
C ILE A 49 10.10 -2.61 -5.55
N ASP A 50 10.58 -2.74 -6.78
CA ASP A 50 10.49 -1.69 -7.78
C ASP A 50 9.06 -1.63 -8.31
N VAL A 51 8.26 -0.70 -7.76
CA VAL A 51 6.84 -0.57 -8.13
C VAL A 51 6.66 -0.17 -9.60
N PRO A 52 7.42 0.80 -10.18
CA PRO A 52 7.36 1.10 -11.59
C PRO A 52 7.63 -0.10 -12.49
N GLU A 53 8.70 -0.85 -12.25
CA GLU A 53 9.03 -2.06 -13.00
C GLU A 53 7.96 -3.14 -12.85
N PHE A 54 7.42 -3.32 -11.65
CA PHE A 54 6.34 -4.27 -11.39
C PHE A 54 5.06 -3.90 -12.17
N ILE A 55 4.68 -2.62 -12.21
CA ILE A 55 3.52 -2.16 -13.00
C ILE A 55 3.77 -2.38 -14.49
N THR A 56 4.97 -2.09 -14.97
CA THR A 56 5.35 -2.33 -16.37
C THR A 56 5.25 -3.81 -16.74
N ALA A 57 5.71 -4.70 -15.86
CA ALA A 57 5.60 -6.14 -16.06
C ALA A 57 4.13 -6.59 -16.11
N LEU A 58 3.28 -6.11 -15.20
CA LEU A 58 1.84 -6.42 -15.20
C LEU A 58 1.13 -5.91 -16.47
N GLU A 59 1.52 -4.73 -16.97
CA GLU A 59 1.01 -4.22 -18.25
C GLU A 59 1.40 -5.14 -19.41
N GLY A 60 2.64 -5.60 -19.42
CA GLY A 60 3.11 -6.58 -20.40
C GLY A 60 2.31 -7.89 -20.36
N ASP A 61 2.02 -8.40 -19.17
CA ASP A 61 1.19 -9.61 -18.98
C ASP A 61 -0.24 -9.40 -19.51
N ILE A 62 -0.85 -8.23 -19.23
CA ILE A 62 -2.18 -7.90 -19.75
C ILE A 62 -2.20 -7.92 -21.28
N GLN A 63 -1.19 -7.31 -21.92
CA GLN A 63 -1.07 -7.27 -23.38
C GLN A 63 -0.83 -8.67 -23.95
N HIS A 64 -0.01 -9.49 -23.31
CA HIS A 64 0.25 -10.88 -23.73
C HIS A 64 -1.04 -11.71 -23.70
N GLU A 65 -1.92 -11.49 -22.72
CA GLU A 65 -3.23 -12.14 -22.62
C GLU A 65 -4.32 -11.46 -23.47
N ASN A 66 -3.94 -10.62 -24.43
CA ASN A 66 -4.84 -9.84 -25.30
C ASN A 66 -5.76 -8.87 -24.54
N GLY A 67 -5.36 -8.45 -23.35
CA GLY A 67 -6.03 -7.39 -22.61
C GLY A 67 -5.68 -6.01 -23.18
N ILE A 68 -6.48 -5.02 -22.81
CA ILE A 68 -6.28 -3.62 -23.25
C ILE A 68 -6.12 -2.75 -22.01
N VAL A 69 -5.05 -1.97 -21.96
CA VAL A 69 -4.86 -0.87 -21.01
C VAL A 69 -5.17 0.44 -21.75
N SER A 70 -6.18 1.17 -21.29
CA SER A 70 -6.57 2.45 -21.89
C SER A 70 -6.17 3.59 -20.97
N PHE A 71 -5.12 4.30 -21.32
CA PHE A 71 -4.64 5.48 -20.60
C PHE A 71 -5.52 6.69 -20.90
N ASN A 72 -5.48 7.70 -20.03
CA ASN A 72 -6.23 8.95 -20.17
C ASN A 72 -7.73 8.74 -20.39
N THR A 73 -8.26 7.64 -19.85
CA THR A 73 -9.66 7.26 -19.97
C THR A 73 -10.34 7.33 -18.61
N GLU A 74 -11.21 8.31 -18.43
CA GLU A 74 -11.97 8.50 -17.21
C GLU A 74 -13.21 7.62 -17.20
N PHE A 75 -13.42 6.92 -16.07
CA PHE A 75 -14.70 6.28 -15.78
C PHE A 75 -15.72 7.34 -15.34
N ILE A 76 -16.81 7.47 -16.07
CA ILE A 76 -17.89 8.42 -15.76
C ILE A 76 -18.97 7.77 -14.91
N SER A 77 -19.52 6.66 -15.36
CA SER A 77 -20.56 5.93 -14.63
C SER A 77 -20.68 4.49 -15.12
N ALA A 78 -21.38 3.66 -14.35
CA ALA A 78 -21.81 2.35 -14.81
C ALA A 78 -23.24 2.07 -14.41
N LYS A 79 -23.98 1.35 -15.28
CA LYS A 79 -25.31 0.86 -15.03
C LYS A 79 -25.34 -0.65 -15.21
N LYS A 80 -25.85 -1.37 -14.20
CA LYS A 80 -26.03 -2.81 -14.27
C LYS A 80 -27.27 -3.12 -15.10
N SER A 81 -27.11 -4.00 -16.09
CA SER A 81 -28.17 -4.66 -16.81
C SER A 81 -28.26 -6.11 -16.37
N LYS A 82 -29.20 -6.93 -16.92
CA LYS A 82 -29.35 -8.33 -16.49
C LYS A 82 -28.05 -9.14 -16.60
N ASN A 83 -27.30 -8.98 -17.68
CA ASN A 83 -26.14 -9.83 -18.01
C ASN A 83 -24.82 -9.07 -18.18
N PHE A 84 -24.82 -7.74 -18.08
CA PHE A 84 -23.63 -6.92 -18.30
C PHE A 84 -23.74 -5.58 -17.58
N PHE A 85 -22.62 -4.90 -17.48
CA PHE A 85 -22.53 -3.49 -17.11
C PHE A 85 -22.39 -2.65 -18.38
N GLN A 86 -23.22 -1.63 -18.51
CA GLN A 86 -23.00 -0.53 -19.46
C GLN A 86 -22.14 0.49 -18.75
N ILE A 87 -20.94 0.71 -19.24
CA ILE A 87 -19.93 1.58 -18.63
C ILE A 87 -19.72 2.78 -19.54
N SER A 88 -19.89 3.99 -19.01
CA SER A 88 -19.64 5.25 -19.71
C SER A 88 -18.24 5.73 -19.36
N CYS A 89 -17.47 6.09 -20.38
CA CYS A 89 -16.09 6.55 -20.27
C CYS A 89 -15.88 7.83 -21.08
N ASN A 90 -14.79 8.55 -20.79
CA ASN A 90 -14.33 9.72 -21.52
C ASN A 90 -12.81 9.67 -21.72
N ASP A 91 -12.34 9.78 -22.95
CA ASP A 91 -10.93 9.87 -23.37
C ASP A 91 -10.63 11.17 -24.14
N GLY A 92 -11.45 12.19 -23.93
CA GLY A 92 -11.59 13.41 -24.73
C GLY A 92 -12.89 13.43 -25.53
N THR A 93 -13.47 12.25 -25.75
CA THR A 93 -14.84 12.05 -26.26
C THR A 93 -15.60 11.06 -25.40
N ASN A 94 -16.91 11.24 -25.26
CA ASN A 94 -17.73 10.31 -24.51
C ASN A 94 -18.01 9.05 -25.33
N PHE A 95 -17.75 7.90 -24.74
CA PHE A 95 -18.08 6.60 -25.32
C PHE A 95 -18.60 5.63 -24.27
N SER A 96 -19.08 4.47 -24.68
CA SER A 96 -19.48 3.44 -23.75
C SER A 96 -19.06 2.05 -24.18
N ILE A 97 -18.79 1.21 -23.19
CA ILE A 97 -18.45 -0.20 -23.36
C ILE A 97 -19.38 -1.09 -22.56
N GLN A 98 -19.43 -2.35 -22.92
CA GLN A 98 -20.16 -3.37 -22.18
C GLN A 98 -19.21 -4.41 -21.59
N SER A 99 -19.42 -4.77 -20.34
CA SER A 99 -18.62 -5.80 -19.66
C SER A 99 -19.51 -6.70 -18.82
N LYS A 100 -19.21 -7.99 -18.80
CA LYS A 100 -19.89 -8.95 -17.92
C LYS A 100 -19.55 -8.76 -16.45
N LYS A 101 -18.37 -8.23 -16.16
CA LYS A 101 -17.86 -7.95 -14.79
C LYS A 101 -17.25 -6.56 -14.77
N LEU A 102 -17.38 -5.89 -13.64
CA LEU A 102 -16.72 -4.62 -13.35
C LEU A 102 -15.98 -4.79 -12.03
N VAL A 103 -14.69 -4.50 -12.04
CA VAL A 103 -13.84 -4.48 -10.85
C VAL A 103 -13.41 -3.05 -10.59
N ASN A 104 -13.77 -2.53 -9.43
CA ASN A 104 -13.31 -1.23 -8.97
C ASN A 104 -12.00 -1.40 -8.19
N ALA A 105 -10.89 -1.01 -8.77
CA ALA A 105 -9.56 -1.04 -8.18
C ALA A 105 -8.91 0.36 -8.22
N SER A 106 -9.71 1.42 -8.07
CA SER A 106 -9.30 2.81 -8.25
C SER A 106 -8.60 3.44 -7.02
N GLY A 107 -8.13 2.62 -6.07
CA GLY A 107 -7.33 3.07 -4.93
C GLY A 107 -8.07 4.13 -4.11
N LEU A 108 -7.44 5.28 -3.91
CA LEU A 108 -7.98 6.38 -3.11
C LEU A 108 -9.32 6.96 -3.62
N SER A 109 -9.72 6.64 -4.85
CA SER A 109 -11.00 7.09 -5.43
C SER A 109 -12.05 5.99 -5.47
N SER A 110 -11.86 4.86 -4.79
CA SER A 110 -12.73 3.70 -4.94
C SER A 110 -14.15 3.91 -4.41
N ASP A 111 -14.34 4.72 -3.38
CA ASP A 111 -15.67 5.13 -2.89
C ASP A 111 -16.36 6.08 -3.90
N LEU A 112 -15.63 7.07 -4.42
CA LEU A 112 -16.15 8.01 -5.42
C LEU A 112 -16.60 7.29 -6.70
N ILE A 113 -15.81 6.30 -7.16
CA ILE A 113 -16.18 5.44 -8.30
C ILE A 113 -17.40 4.58 -7.95
N SER A 114 -17.46 4.03 -6.74
CA SER A 114 -18.59 3.21 -6.30
C SER A 114 -19.92 3.98 -6.29
N TYR A 115 -19.92 5.25 -5.90
CA TYR A 115 -21.11 6.13 -5.98
C TYR A 115 -21.60 6.38 -7.40
N LYS A 116 -20.73 6.23 -8.40
CA LYS A 116 -21.08 6.40 -9.83
C LYS A 116 -21.64 5.12 -10.47
N ILE A 117 -21.78 4.03 -9.72
CA ILE A 117 -22.34 2.75 -10.19
C ILE A 117 -23.84 2.71 -9.83
N ASP A 118 -24.70 2.82 -10.83
CA ASP A 118 -26.16 2.79 -10.63
C ASP A 118 -26.63 1.47 -9.99
N GLN A 119 -27.51 1.58 -8.99
CA GLN A 119 -28.08 0.47 -8.23
C GLN A 119 -27.05 -0.34 -7.40
N LEU A 120 -25.83 0.19 -7.17
CA LEU A 120 -24.93 -0.41 -6.19
C LEU A 120 -25.50 -0.17 -4.79
N ASP A 121 -25.68 -1.24 -4.03
CA ASP A 121 -26.14 -1.15 -2.65
C ASP A 121 -25.10 -0.39 -1.80
N GLN A 122 -25.53 0.66 -1.13
CA GLN A 122 -24.69 1.52 -0.28
C GLN A 122 -23.93 0.74 0.80
N ARG A 123 -24.41 -0.43 1.20
CA ARG A 123 -23.72 -1.32 2.15
C ARG A 123 -22.36 -1.82 1.65
N TYR A 124 -22.11 -1.74 0.35
CA TYR A 124 -20.85 -2.12 -0.29
C TYR A 124 -19.97 -0.92 -0.66
N VAL A 125 -20.35 0.28 -0.26
CA VAL A 125 -19.57 1.48 -0.46
C VAL A 125 -18.90 1.84 0.86
N PHE A 126 -17.59 1.68 0.91
CA PHE A 126 -16.79 1.99 2.09
C PHE A 126 -16.14 3.36 1.90
N PRO A 127 -16.50 4.37 2.72
CA PRO A 127 -15.89 5.69 2.63
C PRO A 127 -14.41 5.60 2.96
N ILE A 128 -13.60 6.35 2.23
CA ILE A 128 -12.16 6.42 2.43
C ILE A 128 -11.82 7.65 3.26
N ASN A 129 -11.06 7.46 4.32
CA ASN A 129 -10.44 8.53 5.07
C ASN A 129 -9.00 8.69 4.60
N TYR A 130 -8.58 9.91 4.32
CA TYR A 130 -7.26 10.18 3.79
C TYR A 130 -6.27 10.54 4.88
N ALA A 131 -5.07 10.02 4.74
CA ALA A 131 -3.94 10.42 5.56
C ALA A 131 -2.74 10.72 4.67
N LYS A 132 -2.02 11.78 4.98
CA LYS A 132 -0.78 12.19 4.32
C LYS A 132 0.41 11.78 5.20
N GLY A 133 1.43 11.22 4.59
CA GLY A 133 2.65 10.83 5.28
C GLY A 133 3.88 11.30 4.53
N HIS A 134 4.88 11.77 5.25
CA HIS A 134 6.14 12.24 4.69
C HIS A 134 7.29 11.34 5.13
N TYR A 135 8.28 11.20 4.26
CA TYR A 135 9.54 10.54 4.54
C TYR A 135 10.68 11.52 4.48
N PHE A 136 11.58 11.43 5.45
CA PHE A 136 12.81 12.20 5.50
C PHE A 136 13.96 11.35 4.95
N LYS A 137 14.63 11.84 3.92
CA LYS A 137 15.85 11.23 3.39
C LYS A 137 17.03 11.53 4.30
N TYR A 138 17.87 10.54 4.54
CA TYR A 138 19.10 10.68 5.30
C TYR A 138 20.29 10.77 4.35
N SER A 139 21.07 11.84 4.42
CA SER A 139 22.12 12.13 3.44
C SER A 139 23.45 11.43 3.69
N ALA A 140 23.62 10.79 4.86
CA ALA A 140 24.82 10.01 5.15
C ALA A 140 24.67 8.54 4.67
N PRO A 141 25.76 7.76 4.64
CA PRO A 141 25.71 6.36 4.28
C PRO A 141 24.71 5.56 5.14
N ASN A 142 23.98 4.65 4.52
CA ASN A 142 23.01 3.81 5.19
C ASN A 142 23.75 2.76 6.05
N PRO A 143 23.58 2.77 7.39
CA PRO A 143 24.19 1.77 8.27
C PRO A 143 23.32 0.55 8.50
N PHE A 144 22.09 0.50 7.93
CA PHE A 144 21.13 -0.58 8.13
C PHE A 144 21.19 -1.60 6.99
N SER A 145 21.23 -2.87 7.33
CA SER A 145 21.15 -4.00 6.40
C SER A 145 19.73 -4.51 6.19
N SER A 146 18.79 -4.07 7.03
CA SER A 146 17.39 -4.52 7.01
C SER A 146 16.45 -3.35 7.26
N LEU A 147 15.20 -3.50 6.79
CA LEU A 147 14.11 -2.60 7.17
C LEU A 147 13.82 -2.79 8.66
N VAL A 148 13.55 -1.71 9.38
CA VAL A 148 13.27 -1.77 10.82
C VAL A 148 11.97 -1.03 11.13
N TYR A 149 11.06 -1.72 11.79
CA TYR A 149 9.75 -1.20 12.16
C TYR A 149 9.60 -1.24 13.69
N PRO A 150 9.09 -0.16 14.33
CA PRO A 150 8.57 -0.26 15.68
C PRO A 150 7.32 -1.15 15.70
N LEU A 151 6.85 -1.51 16.89
CA LEU A 151 5.53 -2.11 17.00
C LEU A 151 4.48 -1.13 16.50
N ALA A 152 3.58 -1.62 15.64
CA ALA A 152 2.48 -0.84 15.12
C ALA A 152 1.51 -0.42 16.24
N ASP A 153 0.97 0.79 16.16
CA ASP A 153 -0.19 1.23 16.92
C ASP A 153 -1.51 0.97 16.15
N GLU A 154 -2.63 1.46 16.66
CA GLU A 154 -3.95 1.27 16.03
C GLU A 154 -4.09 1.92 14.64
N PHE A 155 -3.30 2.97 14.35
CA PHE A 155 -3.49 3.83 13.18
C PHE A 155 -2.28 3.91 12.27
N SER A 156 -1.11 3.49 12.73
CA SER A 156 0.14 3.70 12.03
C SER A 156 1.13 2.56 12.25
N LEU A 157 1.96 2.30 11.24
CA LEU A 157 3.13 1.45 11.39
C LEU A 157 4.27 2.12 12.20
N GLY A 158 4.05 3.38 12.61
CA GLY A 158 5.07 4.20 13.25
C GLY A 158 6.15 4.67 12.28
N ILE A 159 7.00 5.57 12.75
CA ILE A 159 8.19 6.01 11.99
C ILE A 159 9.16 4.84 11.93
N HIS A 160 9.41 4.34 10.75
CA HIS A 160 10.27 3.19 10.51
C HIS A 160 11.50 3.55 9.68
N VAL A 161 12.47 2.66 9.68
CA VAL A 161 13.68 2.74 8.88
C VAL A 161 13.44 1.99 7.58
N GLY A 162 13.50 2.71 6.46
CA GLY A 162 13.41 2.14 5.14
C GLY A 162 14.54 2.64 4.24
N PHE A 163 14.77 1.95 3.14
CA PHE A 163 15.66 2.38 2.07
C PHE A 163 15.10 1.92 0.73
N ASP A 164 15.47 2.64 -0.32
CA ASP A 164 15.10 2.27 -1.69
C ASP A 164 16.11 1.29 -2.29
N LEU A 165 15.87 0.88 -3.54
CA LEU A 165 16.74 -0.05 -4.27
C LEU A 165 18.17 0.49 -4.49
N SER A 166 18.37 1.80 -4.40
CA SER A 166 19.70 2.42 -4.43
C SER A 166 20.40 2.41 -3.07
N GLY A 167 19.72 1.95 -2.01
CA GLY A 167 20.21 1.98 -0.63
C GLY A 167 20.02 3.32 0.06
N GLN A 168 19.32 4.29 -0.55
CA GLN A 168 19.07 5.59 0.06
C GLN A 168 18.16 5.45 1.28
N LEU A 169 18.70 5.73 2.46
CA LEU A 169 18.00 5.63 3.73
C LEU A 169 16.93 6.72 3.88
N ARG A 170 15.80 6.34 4.46
CA ARG A 170 14.68 7.22 4.79
C ARG A 170 14.00 6.81 6.09
N PHE A 171 13.44 7.79 6.77
CA PHE A 171 12.66 7.63 8.01
C PHE A 171 11.25 8.16 7.78
N GLY A 172 10.26 7.47 8.27
CA GLY A 172 8.85 7.83 8.12
C GLY A 172 7.95 6.60 7.98
N PRO A 173 6.69 6.84 7.59
CA PRO A 173 6.09 8.17 7.47
C PRO A 173 5.74 8.78 8.83
N ASP A 174 5.59 10.10 8.88
CA ASP A 174 4.67 10.73 9.79
C ASP A 174 3.23 10.48 9.33
N LEU A 175 2.23 10.90 10.08
CA LEU A 175 0.82 10.73 9.71
C LEU A 175 0.02 11.97 10.07
N THR A 176 -0.63 12.56 9.05
CA THR A 176 -1.58 13.66 9.22
C THR A 176 -2.88 13.33 8.51
N TRP A 177 -4.00 13.34 9.21
CA TRP A 177 -5.31 13.18 8.60
C TRP A 177 -5.67 14.41 7.77
N ILE A 178 -6.21 14.18 6.57
CA ILE A 178 -6.59 15.21 5.61
C ILE A 178 -8.00 14.94 5.06
N ASP A 179 -8.72 15.99 4.69
CA ASP A 179 -10.12 15.88 4.23
C ASP A 179 -10.24 15.53 2.74
N SER A 180 -9.17 15.73 1.97
CA SER A 180 -9.15 15.45 0.53
C SER A 180 -7.77 14.99 0.09
N ILE A 181 -7.70 14.34 -1.07
CA ILE A 181 -6.42 13.91 -1.68
C ILE A 181 -5.55 15.14 -1.93
N ASP A 182 -4.39 15.17 -1.31
CA ASP A 182 -3.38 16.21 -1.45
C ASP A 182 -1.99 15.62 -1.58
N PHE A 183 -1.35 15.84 -2.72
CA PHE A 183 0.03 15.41 -3.03
C PHE A 183 1.04 16.57 -2.93
N SER A 184 0.62 17.74 -2.46
CA SER A 184 1.55 18.85 -2.24
C SER A 184 2.55 18.51 -1.15
N PHE A 185 3.74 19.06 -1.23
CA PHE A 185 4.74 18.98 -0.17
C PHE A 185 4.69 20.29 0.63
N ASP A 186 4.44 20.16 1.93
CA ASP A 186 4.51 21.31 2.84
C ASP A 186 5.96 21.52 3.23
N GLU A 187 6.58 22.57 2.72
CA GLU A 187 7.85 23.08 3.20
C GLU A 187 7.63 23.78 4.56
N GLY A 188 7.45 22.98 5.63
CA GLY A 188 7.12 23.45 6.98
C GLY A 188 8.07 24.48 7.59
#